data_0a5e7c03703efa017a907fe212980133
#
_entry.id   0a5e7c03703efa017a907fe212980133
#
_cell.length_a   1.000
_cell.length_b   1.000
_cell.length_c   1.000
_cell.angle_alpha   90.00
_cell.angle_beta   90.00
_cell.angle_gamma   90.00
#
_symmetry.space_group_name_H-M   'P 1'
#
loop_
_entity.id
_entity.type
_entity.pdbx_description
1 polymer ?
#
loop_
_entity_poly.entity_id
_entity_poly.type
_entity_poly.pdbx_seq_one_letter_code
_entity_poly.pdbx_strand_id
1 'polypeptide(L)'
;MTLKPLRLSALALLTLLAACSTTPPEPTEPVAPVKKASAPVYEAVAFSALPVSEKKDWELALGAFRHSCTTIGKLDAWREVCLRVQTVRAGHAREFFEANFTPWKVEVAKYENNAETGRQKAGLMTGYFEPLLFGSRVRQAPFVHPIYGVPDDLLVIDLVDLYPELKGMRLRGKLEGRRVVPYDTRGVIQKRTDLDRWAIAWVDDPIASFFLHVQGSGRILLPDGTYMRVGFADQNGYRYRSIGTWLVEKGHLKPHELSMQRIRAWAKENPKRVEEALAQNPSYVFFEERNGDPNLGPTGAQGVPLTPRASVAVDPKFWALGTPAVVSVSQEKPALRFVKPVVAQDTGGAIRGPIRFDFFWGFGDDAGAAAGRQKSRVEAWMLVPNGLEPRDLRR
;
A
#
# COMPACT_ATOMS: atom_id res chain seq x y z
N MET A 1 -48.55 -0.91 82.67
CA MET A 1 -48.30 0.30 83.50
C MET A 1 -47.59 1.30 82.68
N THR A 2 -48.36 2.32 82.30
CA THR A 2 -48.09 3.75 82.41
C THR A 2 -46.91 4.25 81.57
N LEU A 3 -46.94 5.27 80.78
CA LEU A 3 -47.84 6.38 80.41
C LEU A 3 -47.11 7.12 79.24
N LYS A 4 -47.88 7.63 78.28
CA LYS A 4 -47.49 8.73 77.35
C LYS A 4 -47.26 10.06 78.17
N PRO A 5 -46.59 11.09 77.63
CA PRO A 5 -47.24 12.05 76.70
C PRO A 5 -46.26 12.61 75.62
N LEU A 6 -46.69 12.93 74.45
CA LEU A 6 -47.38 14.08 73.84
C LEU A 6 -46.61 15.42 73.84
N ARG A 7 -46.56 16.03 72.63
CA ARG A 7 -46.33 17.43 72.26
C ARG A 7 -44.91 17.73 71.75
N LEU A 8 -44.66 18.56 70.76
CA LEU A 8 -45.44 19.63 70.05
C LEU A 8 -44.81 19.87 68.67
N SER A 9 -45.62 20.24 67.71
CA SER A 9 -45.31 20.76 66.40
C SER A 9 -44.46 21.99 66.38
N ALA A 10 -43.44 22.04 65.51
CA ALA A 10 -42.85 23.33 65.12
C ALA A 10 -42.66 23.24 63.58
N LEU A 11 -43.49 24.01 62.90
CA LEU A 11 -43.46 24.20 61.43
C LEU A 11 -42.35 25.22 61.16
N ALA A 12 -41.22 24.77 60.64
CA ALA A 12 -40.14 25.64 60.17
C ALA A 12 -40.21 25.75 58.63
N LEU A 13 -40.60 26.96 58.19
CA LEU A 13 -40.65 27.40 56.80
C LEU A 13 -39.23 27.54 56.26
N LEU A 14 -38.73 26.58 55.45
CA LEU A 14 -37.44 26.68 54.75
C LEU A 14 -37.67 27.44 53.44
N THR A 15 -37.25 28.68 53.40
CA THR A 15 -37.10 29.48 52.16
C THR A 15 -35.92 28.91 51.34
N LEU A 16 -36.21 28.35 50.16
CA LEU A 16 -35.23 27.96 49.14
C LEU A 16 -34.59 29.23 48.55
N LEU A 17 -33.39 29.56 48.95
CA LEU A 17 -32.52 30.46 48.22
C LEU A 17 -31.87 29.68 47.08
N ALA A 18 -32.36 29.87 45.85
CA ALA A 18 -31.72 29.46 44.61
C ALA A 18 -30.48 30.34 44.38
N ALA A 19 -29.32 29.86 44.84
CA ALA A 19 -28.04 30.46 44.48
C ALA A 19 -27.67 30.00 43.07
N CYS A 20 -27.86 30.84 42.07
CA CYS A 20 -27.23 30.68 40.73
C CYS A 20 -25.70 30.78 40.92
N SER A 21 -25.03 29.67 41.04
CA SER A 21 -23.56 29.62 40.93
C SER A 21 -23.20 29.80 39.44
N THR A 22 -22.91 31.04 39.06
CA THR A 22 -22.20 31.30 37.80
C THR A 22 -20.76 30.88 38.03
N THR A 23 -20.42 29.66 37.59
CA THR A 23 -19.01 29.23 37.47
C THR A 23 -18.35 30.18 36.48
N PRO A 24 -17.24 30.84 36.80
CA PRO A 24 -16.50 31.62 35.82
C PRO A 24 -16.07 30.70 34.67
N PRO A 25 -16.09 31.15 33.41
CA PRO A 25 -15.57 30.34 32.30
C PRO A 25 -14.12 30.01 32.59
N GLU A 26 -13.82 28.71 32.55
CA GLU A 26 -12.44 28.19 32.67
C GLU A 26 -11.57 28.92 31.65
N PRO A 27 -10.39 29.41 31.99
CA PRO A 27 -9.52 30.08 31.03
C PRO A 27 -9.26 29.09 29.89
N THR A 28 -9.73 29.36 28.68
CA THR A 28 -9.37 28.61 27.48
C THR A 28 -7.88 28.74 27.33
N GLU A 29 -7.14 27.65 27.58
CA GLU A 29 -5.72 27.57 27.22
C GLU A 29 -5.56 28.03 25.77
N PRO A 30 -4.57 28.86 25.47
CA PRO A 30 -4.33 29.28 24.08
C PRO A 30 -4.05 28.04 23.26
N VAL A 31 -4.95 27.74 22.32
CA VAL A 31 -4.78 26.64 21.35
C VAL A 31 -3.42 26.86 20.70
N ALA A 32 -2.48 25.95 20.94
CA ALA A 32 -1.14 26.02 20.37
C ALA A 32 -1.30 26.13 18.83
N PRO A 33 -0.58 27.03 18.16
CA PRO A 33 -0.73 27.24 16.72
C PRO A 33 -0.49 25.92 16.00
N VAL A 34 -1.50 25.46 15.25
CA VAL A 34 -1.42 24.23 14.47
C VAL A 34 -0.25 24.37 13.49
N LYS A 35 0.81 23.61 13.70
CA LYS A 35 1.96 23.58 12.78
C LYS A 35 1.47 23.16 11.41
N LYS A 36 1.66 24.01 10.41
CA LYS A 36 1.29 23.69 9.02
C LYS A 36 2.12 22.50 8.55
N ALA A 37 1.45 21.39 8.26
CA ALA A 37 2.10 20.18 7.79
C ALA A 37 2.57 20.34 6.36
N SER A 38 3.64 19.62 5.97
CA SER A 38 4.08 19.53 4.58
C SER A 38 2.93 19.12 3.66
N ALA A 39 2.68 19.87 2.60
CA ALA A 39 1.58 19.66 1.67
C ALA A 39 2.08 19.51 0.23
N PRO A 40 1.40 18.69 -0.61
CA PRO A 40 1.71 18.62 -2.03
C PRO A 40 1.40 19.97 -2.70
N VAL A 41 2.28 20.37 -3.61
CA VAL A 41 2.11 21.51 -4.48
C VAL A 41 2.13 21.00 -5.92
N TYR A 42 1.17 21.44 -6.71
CA TYR A 42 1.02 21.05 -8.10
C TYR A 42 1.19 22.31 -8.97
N GLU A 43 2.05 22.23 -9.97
CA GLU A 43 2.34 23.31 -10.90
C GLU A 43 2.13 22.82 -12.32
N ALA A 44 1.19 23.41 -13.04
CA ALA A 44 0.94 23.09 -14.44
C ALA A 44 2.13 23.51 -15.31
N VAL A 45 2.59 22.62 -16.17
CA VAL A 45 3.69 22.86 -17.09
C VAL A 45 3.30 22.48 -18.52
N ALA A 46 4.00 23.05 -19.50
CA ALA A 46 3.80 22.63 -20.89
C ALA A 46 4.28 21.18 -21.10
N PHE A 47 3.65 20.44 -21.99
CA PHE A 47 4.04 19.04 -22.31
C PHE A 47 5.49 18.97 -22.85
N SER A 48 5.94 20.04 -23.53
CA SER A 48 7.31 20.21 -24.02
C SER A 48 8.37 20.38 -22.91
N ALA A 49 7.94 20.72 -21.68
CA ALA A 49 8.82 20.81 -20.51
C ALA A 49 9.06 19.47 -19.82
N LEU A 50 8.34 18.42 -20.22
CA LEU A 50 8.58 17.08 -19.72
C LEU A 50 9.93 16.54 -20.19
N PRO A 51 10.65 15.80 -19.34
CA PRO A 51 11.85 15.12 -19.77
C PRO A 51 11.54 14.08 -20.86
N VAL A 52 12.50 13.86 -21.76
CA VAL A 52 12.32 12.99 -22.93
C VAL A 52 12.23 11.53 -22.52
N SER A 53 11.22 10.82 -23.01
CA SER A 53 11.01 9.39 -22.86
C SER A 53 10.90 8.69 -24.22
N GLU A 54 11.13 7.38 -24.24
CA GLU A 54 11.11 6.61 -25.48
C GLU A 54 9.67 6.36 -25.97
N LYS A 55 9.49 6.30 -27.29
CA LYS A 55 8.18 6.06 -27.92
C LYS A 55 7.52 4.77 -27.41
N LYS A 56 8.30 3.69 -27.27
CA LYS A 56 7.78 2.39 -26.77
C LYS A 56 7.22 2.46 -25.35
N ASP A 57 7.75 3.37 -24.48
CA ASP A 57 7.27 3.50 -23.12
C ASP A 57 5.89 4.19 -23.07
N TRP A 58 5.61 5.11 -24.01
CA TRP A 58 4.28 5.68 -24.17
C TRP A 58 3.25 4.64 -24.61
N GLU A 59 3.63 3.71 -25.49
CA GLU A 59 2.74 2.60 -25.90
C GLU A 59 2.40 1.67 -24.72
N LEU A 60 3.39 1.35 -23.86
CA LEU A 60 3.14 0.58 -22.65
C LEU A 60 2.20 1.33 -21.69
N ALA A 61 2.42 2.62 -21.49
CA ALA A 61 1.57 3.45 -20.63
C ALA A 61 0.15 3.59 -21.22
N LEU A 62 0.00 3.67 -22.54
CA LEU A 62 -1.30 3.69 -23.21
C LEU A 62 -2.07 2.38 -22.95
N GLY A 63 -1.39 1.24 -23.05
CA GLY A 63 -1.95 -0.07 -22.70
C GLY A 63 -2.41 -0.13 -21.24
N ALA A 64 -1.55 0.30 -20.31
CA ALA A 64 -1.89 0.40 -18.90
C ALA A 64 -3.09 1.34 -18.64
N PHE A 65 -3.13 2.48 -19.32
CA PHE A 65 -4.23 3.44 -19.19
C PHE A 65 -5.56 2.88 -19.74
N ARG A 66 -5.53 2.12 -20.86
CA ARG A 66 -6.71 1.42 -21.35
C ARG A 66 -7.28 0.44 -20.30
N HIS A 67 -6.42 -0.32 -19.62
CA HIS A 67 -6.86 -1.15 -18.50
C HIS A 67 -7.50 -0.31 -17.39
N SER A 68 -6.90 0.82 -17.02
CA SER A 68 -7.47 1.71 -16.01
C SER A 68 -8.84 2.23 -16.41
N CYS A 69 -9.04 2.55 -17.68
CA CYS A 69 -10.32 3.05 -18.20
C CYS A 69 -11.49 2.08 -18.03
N THR A 70 -11.25 0.78 -17.85
CA THR A 70 -12.32 -0.18 -17.55
C THR A 70 -12.98 0.08 -16.19
N THR A 71 -12.27 0.73 -15.27
CA THR A 71 -12.79 1.07 -13.94
C THR A 71 -13.11 2.56 -13.79
N ILE A 72 -12.22 3.46 -14.24
CA ILE A 72 -12.40 4.91 -14.07
C ILE A 72 -13.23 5.57 -15.16
N GLY A 73 -13.43 4.91 -16.31
CA GLY A 73 -14.18 5.50 -17.44
C GLY A 73 -15.64 5.87 -17.15
N LYS A 74 -16.21 5.39 -16.04
CA LYS A 74 -17.54 5.78 -15.55
C LYS A 74 -17.55 7.05 -14.70
N LEU A 75 -16.38 7.54 -14.28
CA LEU A 75 -16.22 8.77 -13.50
C LEU A 75 -16.16 9.96 -14.46
N ASP A 76 -16.82 11.06 -14.12
CA ASP A 76 -16.95 12.22 -14.99
C ASP A 76 -15.62 12.81 -15.45
N ALA A 77 -14.65 12.91 -14.52
CA ALA A 77 -13.29 13.40 -14.82
C ALA A 77 -12.56 12.59 -15.90
N TRP A 78 -12.93 11.32 -16.11
CA TRP A 78 -12.20 10.38 -16.96
C TRP A 78 -12.96 9.91 -18.20
N ARG A 79 -14.28 10.09 -18.22
CA ARG A 79 -15.18 9.53 -19.24
C ARG A 79 -14.72 9.84 -20.67
N GLU A 80 -14.48 11.11 -20.96
CA GLU A 80 -14.10 11.59 -22.29
C GLU A 80 -12.77 10.98 -22.77
N VAL A 81 -11.72 11.07 -21.94
CA VAL A 81 -10.40 10.57 -22.31
C VAL A 81 -10.38 9.04 -22.41
N CYS A 82 -11.20 8.36 -21.58
CA CYS A 82 -11.35 6.91 -21.65
C CYS A 82 -12.11 6.43 -22.89
N LEU A 83 -13.02 7.21 -23.42
CA LEU A 83 -13.64 6.93 -24.73
C LEU A 83 -12.62 7.11 -25.85
N ARG A 84 -11.86 8.21 -25.83
CA ARG A 84 -10.88 8.53 -26.88
C ARG A 84 -9.72 7.52 -26.93
N VAL A 85 -9.25 7.03 -25.78
CA VAL A 85 -8.10 6.10 -25.73
C VAL A 85 -8.36 4.80 -26.47
N GLN A 86 -9.63 4.36 -26.59
CA GLN A 86 -9.97 3.11 -27.25
C GLN A 86 -9.68 3.12 -28.76
N THR A 87 -9.72 4.29 -29.38
CA THR A 87 -9.54 4.45 -30.83
C THR A 87 -8.11 4.83 -31.23
N VAL A 88 -7.20 4.99 -30.26
CA VAL A 88 -5.80 5.36 -30.54
C VAL A 88 -5.09 4.22 -31.26
N ARG A 89 -4.49 4.54 -32.40
CA ARG A 89 -3.69 3.57 -33.20
C ARG A 89 -2.30 3.37 -32.58
N ALA A 90 -1.73 2.20 -32.78
CA ALA A 90 -0.34 1.94 -32.40
C ALA A 90 0.61 2.99 -33.01
N GLY A 91 1.58 3.42 -32.24
CA GLY A 91 2.52 4.45 -32.63
C GLY A 91 2.11 5.89 -32.33
N HIS A 92 0.88 6.13 -31.83
CA HIS A 92 0.32 7.47 -31.52
C HIS A 92 0.02 7.68 -30.03
N ALA A 93 0.64 6.89 -29.17
CA ALA A 93 0.39 6.98 -27.72
C ALA A 93 0.80 8.34 -27.14
N ARG A 94 1.98 8.84 -27.51
CA ARG A 94 2.47 10.14 -27.00
C ARG A 94 1.55 11.29 -27.41
N GLU A 95 1.18 11.33 -28.69
CA GLU A 95 0.29 12.34 -29.26
C GLU A 95 -1.07 12.34 -28.56
N PHE A 96 -1.58 11.14 -28.21
CA PHE A 96 -2.81 11.04 -27.42
C PHE A 96 -2.68 11.71 -26.05
N PHE A 97 -1.61 11.41 -25.29
CA PHE A 97 -1.43 12.02 -23.97
C PHE A 97 -1.20 13.53 -24.09
N GLU A 98 -0.42 13.99 -25.07
CA GLU A 98 -0.15 15.41 -25.31
C GLU A 98 -1.41 16.19 -25.66
N ALA A 99 -2.32 15.62 -26.45
CA ALA A 99 -3.56 16.27 -26.86
C ALA A 99 -4.63 16.30 -25.76
N ASN A 100 -4.62 15.36 -24.81
CA ASN A 100 -5.71 15.17 -23.87
C ASN A 100 -5.36 15.49 -22.40
N PHE A 101 -4.10 15.73 -22.08
CA PHE A 101 -3.66 15.92 -20.70
C PHE A 101 -2.76 17.15 -20.53
N THR A 102 -2.91 17.80 -19.38
CA THR A 102 -2.00 18.83 -18.89
C THR A 102 -1.08 18.20 -17.83
N PRO A 103 0.26 18.28 -17.99
CA PRO A 103 1.19 17.81 -16.96
C PRO A 103 1.24 18.77 -15.77
N TRP A 104 1.19 18.21 -14.56
CA TRP A 104 1.35 18.96 -13.32
C TRP A 104 2.56 18.43 -12.56
N LYS A 105 3.59 19.25 -12.39
CA LYS A 105 4.75 18.91 -11.58
C LYS A 105 4.34 18.75 -10.12
N VAL A 106 4.78 17.64 -9.50
CA VAL A 106 4.46 17.33 -8.11
C VAL A 106 5.65 17.68 -7.22
N GLU A 107 5.46 18.61 -6.31
CA GLU A 107 6.45 19.01 -5.31
C GLU A 107 5.82 18.97 -3.91
N VAL A 108 6.63 19.07 -2.86
CA VAL A 108 6.15 19.11 -1.45
C VAL A 108 6.67 20.38 -0.80
N ALA A 109 5.77 21.26 -0.41
CA ALA A 109 6.11 22.46 0.34
C ALA A 109 6.57 22.07 1.75
N LYS A 110 7.68 22.68 2.19
CA LYS A 110 8.21 22.57 3.55
C LYS A 110 7.88 23.85 4.32
N TYR A 111 7.45 23.70 5.55
CA TYR A 111 7.07 24.81 6.41
C TYR A 111 7.88 24.80 7.71
N GLU A 112 8.38 25.98 8.08
CA GLU A 112 8.93 26.27 9.42
C GLU A 112 8.19 27.50 9.97
N ASN A 113 7.71 27.40 11.21
CA ASN A 113 6.91 28.45 11.84
C ASN A 113 5.75 28.96 10.96
N ASN A 114 5.08 28.03 10.25
CA ASN A 114 3.98 28.29 9.32
C ASN A 114 4.34 29.07 8.05
N ALA A 115 5.62 29.42 7.81
CA ALA A 115 6.12 29.99 6.57
C ALA A 115 6.68 28.90 5.65
N GLU A 116 6.43 29.00 4.35
CA GLU A 116 7.05 28.11 3.37
C GLU A 116 8.55 28.43 3.27
N THR A 117 9.41 27.45 3.56
CA THR A 117 10.88 27.60 3.57
C THR A 117 11.53 26.96 2.35
N GLY A 118 10.76 26.24 1.52
CA GLY A 118 11.27 25.62 0.29
C GLY A 118 10.39 24.49 -0.19
N ARG A 119 10.82 23.85 -1.27
CA ARG A 119 10.11 22.75 -1.93
C ARG A 119 11.00 21.53 -2.11
N GLN A 120 10.50 20.38 -1.74
CA GLN A 120 11.09 19.09 -2.08
C GLN A 120 10.59 18.69 -3.47
N LYS A 121 11.52 18.66 -4.46
CA LYS A 121 11.21 18.37 -5.87
C LYS A 121 11.27 16.90 -6.23
N ALA A 122 11.82 16.07 -5.34
CA ALA A 122 12.01 14.66 -5.60
C ALA A 122 11.70 13.81 -4.37
N GLY A 123 11.32 12.57 -4.62
CA GLY A 123 11.04 11.57 -3.59
C GLY A 123 11.78 10.27 -3.84
N LEU A 124 11.17 9.17 -3.42
CA LEU A 124 11.73 7.84 -3.48
C LEU A 124 10.90 6.92 -4.38
N MET A 125 11.56 6.22 -5.30
CA MET A 125 10.99 5.12 -6.05
C MET A 125 11.76 3.83 -5.73
N THR A 126 11.02 2.80 -5.30
CA THR A 126 11.49 1.42 -5.19
C THR A 126 10.90 0.59 -6.31
N GLY A 127 11.22 -0.70 -6.37
CA GLY A 127 10.68 -1.60 -7.36
C GLY A 127 10.03 -2.82 -6.72
N TYR A 128 9.02 -3.36 -7.39
CA TYR A 128 8.40 -4.64 -7.05
C TYR A 128 8.17 -5.49 -8.30
N PHE A 129 7.86 -6.76 -8.11
CA PHE A 129 7.70 -7.71 -9.18
C PHE A 129 6.75 -8.85 -8.76
N GLU A 130 6.30 -9.64 -9.71
CA GLU A 130 5.53 -10.86 -9.44
C GLU A 130 6.50 -12.05 -9.35
N PRO A 131 6.71 -12.65 -8.16
CA PRO A 131 7.65 -13.76 -7.99
C PRO A 131 7.09 -15.06 -8.58
N LEU A 132 7.99 -15.94 -9.00
CA LEU A 132 7.72 -17.33 -9.30
C LEU A 132 8.17 -18.20 -8.14
N LEU A 133 7.26 -19.05 -7.67
CA LEU A 133 7.50 -20.07 -6.65
C LEU A 133 7.28 -21.46 -7.26
N PHE A 134 7.87 -22.48 -6.65
CA PHE A 134 7.60 -23.88 -6.95
C PHE A 134 6.73 -24.45 -5.84
N GLY A 135 5.64 -25.13 -6.18
CA GLY A 135 4.69 -25.59 -5.18
C GLY A 135 3.76 -26.70 -5.64
N SER A 136 2.88 -27.09 -4.74
CA SER A 136 1.87 -28.12 -4.94
C SER A 136 0.57 -27.72 -4.24
N ARG A 137 -0.57 -28.22 -4.73
CA ARG A 137 -1.87 -28.06 -4.04
C ARG A 137 -1.97 -28.97 -2.81
N VAL A 138 -1.10 -29.96 -2.71
CA VAL A 138 -1.10 -30.96 -1.63
C VAL A 138 0.23 -30.87 -0.89
N ARG A 139 0.17 -30.99 0.45
CA ARG A 139 1.39 -31.03 1.27
C ARG A 139 2.16 -32.33 1.02
N GLN A 140 3.35 -32.20 0.44
CA GLN A 140 4.28 -33.31 0.17
C GLN A 140 5.69 -32.74 0.03
N ALA A 141 6.70 -33.49 0.47
CA ALA A 141 8.10 -33.06 0.28
C ALA A 141 8.43 -32.85 -1.21
N PRO A 142 9.12 -31.76 -1.60
CA PRO A 142 9.68 -30.71 -0.74
C PRO A 142 8.69 -29.59 -0.38
N PHE A 143 7.45 -29.63 -0.86
CA PHE A 143 6.42 -28.62 -0.68
C PHE A 143 5.75 -28.73 0.70
N VAL A 144 6.32 -28.03 1.69
CA VAL A 144 5.89 -28.13 3.10
C VAL A 144 5.54 -26.80 3.75
N HIS A 145 5.80 -25.68 3.06
CA HIS A 145 5.52 -24.34 3.56
C HIS A 145 4.20 -23.84 3.00
N PRO A 146 3.17 -23.60 3.85
CA PRO A 146 1.83 -23.27 3.38
C PRO A 146 1.72 -21.84 2.85
N ILE A 147 0.90 -21.67 1.81
CA ILE A 147 0.32 -20.41 1.38
C ILE A 147 -1.15 -20.45 1.80
N TYR A 148 -1.50 -19.68 2.82
CA TYR A 148 -2.86 -19.71 3.39
C TYR A 148 -3.82 -18.76 2.66
N GLY A 149 -5.04 -19.23 2.45
CA GLY A 149 -6.23 -18.42 2.25
C GLY A 149 -6.66 -17.72 3.54
N VAL A 150 -7.70 -16.91 3.46
CA VAL A 150 -8.23 -16.18 4.61
C VAL A 150 -8.90 -17.16 5.57
N PRO A 151 -8.43 -17.29 6.83
CA PRO A 151 -9.06 -18.17 7.81
C PRO A 151 -10.40 -17.60 8.29
N ASP A 152 -11.34 -18.48 8.64
CA ASP A 152 -12.68 -18.08 9.13
C ASP A 152 -12.64 -17.34 10.48
N ASP A 153 -11.57 -17.52 11.26
CA ASP A 153 -11.37 -16.84 12.54
C ASP A 153 -10.78 -15.42 12.39
N LEU A 154 -10.43 -14.98 11.18
CA LEU A 154 -9.96 -13.65 10.91
C LEU A 154 -11.13 -12.67 10.76
N LEU A 155 -11.31 -11.79 11.73
CA LEU A 155 -12.35 -10.78 11.71
C LEU A 155 -11.86 -9.46 11.11
N VAL A 156 -12.67 -8.88 10.23
CA VAL A 156 -12.55 -7.49 9.78
C VAL A 156 -13.30 -6.62 10.78
N ILE A 157 -12.62 -5.64 11.38
CA ILE A 157 -13.21 -4.73 12.35
C ILE A 157 -13.46 -3.40 11.64
N ASP A 158 -14.72 -3.11 11.36
CA ASP A 158 -15.15 -1.85 10.76
C ASP A 158 -16.01 -1.08 11.77
N LEU A 159 -15.47 0.00 12.29
CA LEU A 159 -16.13 0.88 13.26
C LEU A 159 -16.10 2.35 12.81
N VAL A 160 -15.88 2.58 11.50
CA VAL A 160 -15.67 3.92 10.94
C VAL A 160 -16.89 4.82 11.13
N ASP A 161 -18.09 4.27 11.10
CA ASP A 161 -19.31 5.05 11.31
C ASP A 161 -19.43 5.61 12.74
N LEU A 162 -18.86 4.91 13.72
CA LEU A 162 -18.85 5.35 15.12
C LEU A 162 -17.55 6.12 15.48
N TYR A 163 -16.43 5.73 14.88
CA TYR A 163 -15.09 6.29 15.11
C TYR A 163 -14.45 6.69 13.77
N PRO A 164 -14.76 7.89 13.23
CA PRO A 164 -14.27 8.34 11.92
C PRO A 164 -12.75 8.40 11.79
N GLU A 165 -12.02 8.55 12.92
CA GLU A 165 -10.56 8.52 12.97
C GLU A 165 -9.95 7.18 12.56
N LEU A 166 -10.72 6.09 12.59
CA LEU A 166 -10.31 4.76 12.14
C LEU A 166 -10.31 4.62 10.61
N LYS A 167 -10.80 5.64 9.89
CA LYS A 167 -10.86 5.60 8.42
C LYS A 167 -9.49 5.32 7.80
N GLY A 168 -9.45 4.24 7.01
CA GLY A 168 -8.23 3.78 6.34
C GLY A 168 -7.28 2.95 7.22
N MET A 169 -7.65 2.66 8.48
CA MET A 169 -6.97 1.67 9.29
C MET A 169 -7.44 0.25 8.90
N ARG A 170 -6.50 -0.68 8.81
CA ARG A 170 -6.78 -2.10 8.58
C ARG A 170 -6.81 -2.83 9.91
N LEU A 171 -7.94 -2.76 10.59
CA LEU A 171 -8.13 -3.41 11.89
C LEU A 171 -8.56 -4.87 11.65
N ARG A 172 -7.78 -5.81 12.21
CA ARG A 172 -8.02 -7.24 12.13
C ARG A 172 -7.88 -7.86 13.50
N GLY A 173 -8.74 -8.84 13.80
CA GLY A 173 -8.75 -9.51 15.08
C GLY A 173 -9.33 -10.91 14.99
N LYS A 174 -9.38 -11.56 16.14
CA LYS A 174 -10.09 -12.83 16.36
C LYS A 174 -10.90 -12.76 17.66
N LEU A 175 -11.85 -13.67 17.81
CA LEU A 175 -12.62 -13.77 19.06
C LEU A 175 -11.86 -14.60 20.09
N GLU A 176 -11.75 -14.08 21.30
CA GLU A 176 -11.40 -14.82 22.52
C GLU A 176 -12.56 -14.67 23.51
N GLY A 177 -13.42 -15.67 23.56
CA GLY A 177 -14.68 -15.60 24.29
C GLY A 177 -15.58 -14.50 23.72
N ARG A 178 -15.83 -13.44 24.49
CA ARG A 178 -16.65 -12.28 24.09
C ARG A 178 -15.81 -11.05 23.70
N ARG A 179 -14.50 -11.20 23.61
CA ARG A 179 -13.57 -10.09 23.31
C ARG A 179 -12.98 -10.26 21.90
N VAL A 180 -12.90 -9.17 21.16
CA VAL A 180 -12.09 -9.11 19.95
C VAL A 180 -10.67 -8.71 20.38
N VAL A 181 -9.70 -9.56 20.07
CA VAL A 181 -8.28 -9.32 20.31
C VAL A 181 -7.54 -9.22 18.98
N PRO A 182 -6.33 -8.62 18.93
CA PRO A 182 -5.53 -8.62 17.70
C PRO A 182 -5.34 -10.03 17.16
N TYR A 183 -5.34 -10.19 15.83
CA TYR A 183 -5.06 -11.48 15.22
C TYR A 183 -3.63 -11.94 15.53
N ASP A 184 -3.31 -13.19 15.22
CA ASP A 184 -1.99 -13.76 15.49
C ASP A 184 -0.89 -13.11 14.64
N THR A 185 0.30 -12.96 15.22
CA THR A 185 1.50 -12.54 14.49
C THR A 185 2.00 -13.66 13.58
N ARG A 186 2.84 -13.34 12.59
CA ARG A 186 3.52 -14.32 11.74
C ARG A 186 4.14 -15.47 12.53
N GLY A 187 4.88 -15.16 13.58
CA GLY A 187 5.57 -16.18 14.38
C GLY A 187 4.63 -17.16 15.08
N VAL A 188 3.39 -16.73 15.36
CA VAL A 188 2.33 -17.61 15.87
C VAL A 188 1.68 -18.39 14.73
N ILE A 189 1.28 -17.70 13.65
CA ILE A 189 0.65 -18.31 12.46
C ILE A 189 1.49 -19.46 11.89
N GLN A 190 2.81 -19.27 11.77
CA GLN A 190 3.72 -20.29 11.25
C GLN A 190 3.78 -21.58 12.07
N LYS A 191 3.32 -21.54 13.32
CA LYS A 191 3.26 -22.71 14.23
C LYS A 191 1.87 -23.33 14.35
N ARG A 192 0.86 -22.71 13.75
CA ARG A 192 -0.53 -23.16 13.77
C ARG A 192 -0.76 -24.24 12.71
N THR A 193 -1.02 -25.47 13.12
CA THR A 193 -1.37 -26.58 12.22
C THR A 193 -2.87 -26.65 11.92
N ASP A 194 -3.71 -26.02 12.74
CA ASP A 194 -5.16 -25.92 12.51
C ASP A 194 -5.49 -25.04 11.29
N LEU A 195 -4.56 -24.19 10.85
CA LEU A 195 -4.69 -23.39 9.62
C LEU A 195 -4.46 -24.18 8.33
N ASP A 196 -3.92 -25.39 8.39
CA ASP A 196 -3.60 -26.19 7.19
C ASP A 196 -4.81 -26.44 6.28
N ARG A 197 -6.03 -26.44 6.84
CA ARG A 197 -7.28 -26.55 6.07
C ARG A 197 -7.57 -25.36 5.14
N TRP A 198 -6.95 -24.22 5.40
CA TRP A 198 -7.02 -23.03 4.52
C TRP A 198 -5.79 -22.88 3.62
N ALA A 199 -4.89 -23.86 3.60
CA ALA A 199 -3.78 -23.82 2.67
C ALA A 199 -4.30 -24.00 1.23
N ILE A 200 -4.06 -23.01 0.40
CA ILE A 200 -4.39 -23.04 -1.04
C ILE A 200 -3.28 -23.65 -1.86
N ALA A 201 -2.04 -23.60 -1.36
CA ALA A 201 -0.86 -24.25 -1.92
C ALA A 201 0.19 -24.45 -0.84
N TRP A 202 1.20 -25.26 -1.17
CA TRP A 202 2.39 -25.53 -0.38
C TRP A 202 3.62 -25.29 -1.25
N VAL A 203 4.63 -24.59 -0.77
CA VAL A 203 5.85 -24.27 -1.51
C VAL A 203 7.09 -24.87 -0.86
N ASP A 204 8.18 -24.95 -1.61
CA ASP A 204 9.44 -25.58 -1.19
C ASP A 204 10.36 -24.62 -0.41
N ASP A 205 10.24 -23.29 -0.64
CA ASP A 205 11.16 -22.28 -0.08
C ASP A 205 10.41 -21.29 0.83
N PRO A 206 10.66 -21.29 2.17
CA PRO A 206 10.04 -20.36 3.10
C PRO A 206 10.44 -18.90 2.85
N ILE A 207 11.62 -18.66 2.26
CA ILE A 207 12.05 -17.31 1.90
C ILE A 207 11.29 -16.81 0.67
N ALA A 208 11.06 -17.67 -0.33
CA ALA A 208 10.21 -17.32 -1.47
C ALA A 208 8.78 -17.02 -1.01
N SER A 209 8.21 -17.86 -0.11
CA SER A 209 6.92 -17.61 0.53
C SER A 209 6.90 -16.25 1.24
N PHE A 210 7.92 -15.93 2.03
CA PHE A 210 8.00 -14.64 2.72
C PHE A 210 8.01 -13.46 1.74
N PHE A 211 8.79 -13.54 0.67
CA PHE A 211 8.81 -12.48 -0.34
C PHE A 211 7.48 -12.39 -1.12
N LEU A 212 6.77 -13.50 -1.33
CA LEU A 212 5.42 -13.46 -1.86
C LEU A 212 4.49 -12.60 -0.97
N HIS A 213 4.56 -12.73 0.36
CA HIS A 213 3.80 -11.86 1.28
C HIS A 213 4.19 -10.38 1.18
N VAL A 214 5.45 -10.08 0.86
CA VAL A 214 5.92 -8.70 0.67
C VAL A 214 5.41 -8.13 -0.66
N GLN A 215 5.42 -8.95 -1.73
CA GLN A 215 4.98 -8.56 -3.07
C GLN A 215 3.44 -8.51 -3.21
N GLY A 216 2.72 -9.33 -2.44
CA GLY A 216 1.25 -9.37 -2.43
C GLY A 216 0.62 -10.17 -3.57
N SER A 217 1.40 -10.61 -4.55
CA SER A 217 0.97 -11.50 -5.64
C SER A 217 2.14 -12.33 -6.14
N GLY A 218 1.84 -13.46 -6.81
CA GLY A 218 2.86 -14.32 -7.38
C GLY A 218 2.28 -15.45 -8.22
N ARG A 219 3.17 -16.22 -8.82
CA ARG A 219 2.85 -17.43 -9.58
C ARG A 219 3.48 -18.62 -8.90
N ILE A 220 2.74 -19.71 -8.79
CA ILE A 220 3.22 -20.98 -8.27
C ILE A 220 3.22 -21.97 -9.44
N LEU A 221 4.40 -22.44 -9.84
CA LEU A 221 4.54 -23.51 -10.82
C LEU A 221 4.24 -24.83 -10.12
N LEU A 222 3.20 -25.52 -10.60
CA LEU A 222 2.74 -26.80 -10.08
C LEU A 222 3.48 -27.97 -10.74
N PRO A 223 3.46 -29.19 -10.15
CA PRO A 223 4.19 -30.34 -10.68
C PRO A 223 3.72 -30.80 -12.07
N ASP A 224 2.51 -30.45 -12.46
CA ASP A 224 1.96 -30.73 -13.80
C ASP A 224 2.38 -29.71 -14.87
N GLY A 225 3.23 -28.73 -14.50
CA GLY A 225 3.71 -27.66 -15.37
C GLY A 225 2.74 -26.48 -15.52
N THR A 226 1.59 -26.49 -14.86
CA THR A 226 0.64 -25.38 -14.89
C THR A 226 1.02 -24.30 -13.84
N TYR A 227 0.51 -23.08 -14.05
CA TYR A 227 0.70 -21.98 -13.12
C TYR A 227 -0.57 -21.69 -12.34
N MET A 228 -0.47 -21.74 -11.01
CA MET A 228 -1.46 -21.14 -10.13
C MET A 228 -1.07 -19.69 -9.87
N ARG A 229 -1.96 -18.75 -10.12
CA ARG A 229 -1.76 -17.34 -9.78
C ARG A 229 -2.39 -17.07 -8.42
N VAL A 230 -1.64 -16.42 -7.54
CA VAL A 230 -2.12 -16.04 -6.21
C VAL A 230 -2.03 -14.52 -6.03
N GLY A 231 -3.00 -13.95 -5.38
CA GLY A 231 -3.06 -12.52 -5.08
C GLY A 231 -3.50 -12.26 -3.66
N PHE A 232 -3.20 -11.06 -3.18
CA PHE A 232 -3.59 -10.58 -1.87
C PHE A 232 -5.11 -10.73 -1.67
N ALA A 233 -5.51 -11.38 -0.60
CA ALA A 233 -6.90 -11.46 -0.14
C ALA A 233 -7.09 -10.61 1.13
N ASP A 234 -6.29 -10.84 2.17
CA ASP A 234 -6.31 -10.06 3.41
C ASP A 234 -4.97 -10.17 4.16
N GLN A 235 -4.89 -9.58 5.34
CA GLN A 235 -3.71 -9.63 6.22
C GLN A 235 -4.12 -9.64 7.69
N ASN A 236 -3.18 -9.97 8.57
CA ASN A 236 -3.42 -10.09 10.02
C ASN A 236 -3.47 -8.75 10.80
N GLY A 237 -3.47 -7.60 10.15
CA GLY A 237 -3.56 -6.27 10.79
C GLY A 237 -2.24 -5.65 11.24
N TYR A 238 -1.16 -6.41 11.33
CA TYR A 238 0.14 -5.89 11.76
C TYR A 238 0.85 -5.13 10.66
N ARG A 239 1.60 -4.09 11.07
CA ARG A 239 2.48 -3.34 10.15
C ARG A 239 3.68 -4.19 9.75
N TYR A 240 4.10 -4.06 8.50
CA TYR A 240 5.32 -4.68 8.00
C TYR A 240 6.56 -4.18 8.77
N ARG A 241 7.42 -5.12 9.15
CA ARG A 241 8.75 -4.87 9.73
C ARG A 241 9.80 -5.58 8.90
N SER A 242 10.83 -4.85 8.47
CA SER A 242 11.88 -5.41 7.61
C SER A 242 12.74 -6.43 8.36
N ILE A 243 12.78 -7.66 7.86
CA ILE A 243 13.74 -8.67 8.35
C ILE A 243 15.18 -8.29 8.01
N GLY A 244 15.40 -7.56 6.91
CA GLY A 244 16.72 -7.04 6.53
C GLY A 244 17.29 -6.10 7.60
N THR A 245 16.46 -5.21 8.16
CA THR A 245 16.87 -4.33 9.25
C THR A 245 17.31 -5.15 10.47
N TRP A 246 16.52 -6.17 10.84
CA TRP A 246 16.89 -7.06 11.94
C TRP A 246 18.21 -7.82 11.69
N LEU A 247 18.43 -8.31 10.46
CA LEU A 247 19.71 -8.97 10.10
C LEU A 247 20.91 -8.05 10.25
N VAL A 248 20.74 -6.75 9.95
CA VAL A 248 21.80 -5.74 10.16
C VAL A 248 21.99 -5.45 11.64
N GLU A 249 20.93 -5.22 12.40
CA GLU A 249 20.96 -4.96 13.85
C GLU A 249 21.63 -6.10 14.62
N LYS A 250 21.48 -7.35 14.15
CA LYS A 250 22.10 -8.55 14.72
C LYS A 250 23.50 -8.84 14.17
N GLY A 251 24.03 -7.99 13.29
CA GLY A 251 25.37 -8.14 12.73
C GLY A 251 25.52 -9.27 11.71
N HIS A 252 24.39 -9.82 11.20
CA HIS A 252 24.41 -10.89 10.19
C HIS A 252 24.71 -10.38 8.79
N LEU A 253 24.28 -9.15 8.49
CA LEU A 253 24.53 -8.47 7.21
C LEU A 253 24.96 -7.04 7.47
N LYS A 254 25.73 -6.47 6.54
CA LYS A 254 26.02 -5.03 6.54
C LYS A 254 24.92 -4.27 5.79
N PRO A 255 24.66 -2.98 6.12
CA PRO A 255 23.60 -2.20 5.46
C PRO A 255 23.70 -2.15 3.93
N HIS A 256 24.93 -2.12 3.39
CA HIS A 256 25.17 -2.08 1.94
C HIS A 256 25.02 -3.43 1.23
N GLU A 257 24.97 -4.53 1.99
CA GLU A 257 24.75 -5.89 1.47
C GLU A 257 23.26 -6.24 1.38
N LEU A 258 22.36 -5.42 1.95
CA LEU A 258 20.95 -5.72 1.98
C LEU A 258 20.36 -5.82 0.59
N SER A 259 20.06 -7.05 0.20
CA SER A 259 19.32 -7.42 -1.01
C SER A 259 18.56 -8.70 -0.77
N MET A 260 17.52 -8.97 -1.58
CA MET A 260 16.79 -10.23 -1.52
C MET A 260 17.72 -11.43 -1.72
N GLN A 261 18.66 -11.33 -2.65
CA GLN A 261 19.64 -12.37 -2.95
C GLN A 261 20.55 -12.67 -1.74
N ARG A 262 20.99 -11.63 -1.04
CA ARG A 262 21.85 -11.81 0.15
C ARG A 262 21.06 -12.37 1.34
N ILE A 263 19.80 -11.98 1.50
CA ILE A 263 18.91 -12.58 2.51
C ILE A 263 18.69 -14.09 2.22
N ARG A 264 18.46 -14.46 0.94
CA ARG A 264 18.35 -15.86 0.53
C ARG A 264 19.65 -16.64 0.79
N ALA A 265 20.81 -16.06 0.49
CA ALA A 265 22.09 -16.66 0.76
C ALA A 265 22.30 -16.89 2.28
N TRP A 266 22.01 -15.85 3.09
CA TRP A 266 22.09 -15.97 4.55
C TRP A 266 21.17 -17.08 5.08
N ALA A 267 19.96 -17.20 4.56
CA ALA A 267 19.01 -18.23 4.97
C ALA A 267 19.54 -19.64 4.67
N LYS A 268 20.19 -19.86 3.51
CA LYS A 268 20.84 -21.13 3.17
C LYS A 268 22.02 -21.45 4.12
N GLU A 269 22.77 -20.43 4.51
CA GLU A 269 23.89 -20.54 5.46
C GLU A 269 23.40 -20.78 6.91
N ASN A 270 22.16 -20.36 7.23
CA ASN A 270 21.59 -20.37 8.59
C ASN A 270 20.20 -21.02 8.66
N PRO A 271 20.00 -22.28 8.17
CA PRO A 271 18.66 -22.86 8.03
C PRO A 271 17.87 -22.95 9.35
N LYS A 272 18.56 -23.17 10.48
CA LYS A 272 17.93 -23.25 11.81
C LYS A 272 17.42 -21.89 12.34
N ARG A 273 17.84 -20.78 11.72
CA ARG A 273 17.47 -19.42 12.16
C ARG A 273 16.50 -18.72 11.22
N VAL A 274 16.12 -19.38 10.13
CA VAL A 274 15.20 -18.80 9.14
C VAL A 274 13.88 -18.44 9.78
N GLU A 275 13.29 -19.35 10.55
CA GLU A 275 11.99 -19.14 11.22
C GLU A 275 12.03 -17.95 12.19
N GLU A 276 13.11 -17.86 13.00
CA GLU A 276 13.36 -16.72 13.91
C GLU A 276 13.41 -15.40 13.14
N ALA A 277 14.13 -15.37 12.03
CA ALA A 277 14.27 -14.16 11.20
C ALA A 277 12.94 -13.74 10.57
N LEU A 278 12.19 -14.70 10.00
CA LEU A 278 10.90 -14.42 9.39
C LEU A 278 9.86 -13.92 10.39
N ALA A 279 9.88 -14.46 11.63
CA ALA A 279 9.00 -14.05 12.72
C ALA A 279 9.21 -12.60 13.18
N GLN A 280 10.35 -11.96 12.85
CA GLN A 280 10.61 -10.54 13.17
C GLN A 280 9.65 -9.60 12.41
N ASN A 281 9.12 -10.04 11.28
CA ASN A 281 8.01 -9.35 10.64
C ASN A 281 6.68 -9.90 11.18
N PRO A 282 5.94 -9.18 12.04
CA PRO A 282 4.67 -9.67 12.57
C PRO A 282 3.56 -9.73 11.52
N SER A 283 3.69 -8.99 10.41
CA SER A 283 2.70 -8.95 9.34
C SER A 283 2.64 -10.27 8.58
N TYR A 284 1.44 -10.78 8.34
CA TYR A 284 1.17 -11.97 7.54
C TYR A 284 0.07 -11.66 6.53
N VAL A 285 0.27 -12.05 5.27
CA VAL A 285 -0.69 -11.88 4.17
C VAL A 285 -1.35 -13.21 3.87
N PHE A 286 -2.67 -13.18 3.69
CA PHE A 286 -3.47 -14.29 3.20
C PHE A 286 -3.77 -14.09 1.72
N PHE A 287 -3.84 -15.18 0.98
CA PHE A 287 -3.93 -15.16 -0.47
C PHE A 287 -5.22 -15.81 -0.96
N GLU A 288 -5.56 -15.50 -2.19
CA GLU A 288 -6.59 -16.24 -2.93
C GLU A 288 -6.04 -16.62 -4.31
N GLU A 289 -6.56 -17.70 -4.87
CA GLU A 289 -6.27 -18.07 -6.24
C GLU A 289 -6.96 -17.09 -7.19
N ARG A 290 -6.21 -16.57 -8.14
CA ARG A 290 -6.69 -15.61 -9.15
C ARG A 290 -6.82 -16.26 -10.51
N ASN A 291 -8.03 -16.28 -11.05
CA ASN A 291 -8.28 -16.63 -12.43
C ASN A 291 -7.93 -15.45 -13.35
N GLY A 292 -7.52 -15.71 -14.59
CA GLY A 292 -7.26 -14.66 -15.57
C GLY A 292 -6.30 -15.09 -16.66
N ASP A 293 -6.11 -14.22 -17.64
CA ASP A 293 -5.15 -14.45 -18.73
C ASP A 293 -3.72 -14.55 -18.17
N PRO A 294 -3.01 -15.67 -18.41
CA PRO A 294 -1.64 -15.86 -17.93
C PRO A 294 -0.63 -14.87 -18.52
N ASN A 295 -0.97 -14.22 -19.64
CA ASN A 295 -0.13 -13.21 -20.29
C ASN A 295 -0.24 -11.83 -19.66
N LEU A 296 -1.26 -11.59 -18.84
CA LEU A 296 -1.43 -10.32 -18.12
C LEU A 296 -0.68 -10.34 -16.79
N GLY A 297 -0.32 -9.16 -16.29
CA GLY A 297 0.23 -9.00 -14.95
C GLY A 297 -0.78 -9.30 -13.84
N PRO A 298 -0.35 -9.26 -12.57
CA PRO A 298 -1.26 -9.43 -11.43
C PRO A 298 -2.26 -8.29 -11.37
N THR A 299 -3.40 -8.54 -10.73
CA THR A 299 -4.40 -7.49 -10.48
C THR A 299 -3.91 -6.55 -9.39
N GLY A 300 -3.74 -5.26 -9.72
CA GLY A 300 -3.39 -4.22 -8.75
C GLY A 300 -4.57 -3.76 -7.91
N ALA A 301 -4.32 -2.86 -6.96
CA ALA A 301 -5.34 -2.31 -6.07
C ALA A 301 -6.48 -1.56 -6.80
N GLN A 302 -6.25 -1.10 -8.02
CA GLN A 302 -7.29 -0.53 -8.89
C GLN A 302 -8.30 -1.58 -9.40
N GLY A 303 -8.02 -2.87 -9.27
CA GLY A 303 -8.81 -3.96 -9.85
C GLY A 303 -8.53 -4.25 -11.32
N VAL A 304 -7.42 -3.77 -11.86
CA VAL A 304 -7.00 -3.99 -13.25
C VAL A 304 -5.63 -4.68 -13.33
N PRO A 305 -5.31 -5.38 -14.43
CA PRO A 305 -3.99 -5.99 -14.61
C PRO A 305 -2.88 -4.94 -14.64
N LEU A 306 -1.80 -5.20 -13.92
CA LEU A 306 -0.59 -4.38 -13.95
C LEU A 306 0.20 -4.63 -15.23
N THR A 307 0.70 -3.56 -15.83
CA THR A 307 1.55 -3.61 -17.02
C THR A 307 3.01 -3.47 -16.61
N PRO A 308 3.88 -4.45 -16.92
CA PRO A 308 5.30 -4.35 -16.65
C PRO A 308 5.90 -3.05 -17.17
N ARG A 309 6.68 -2.37 -16.33
CA ARG A 309 7.40 -1.11 -16.64
C ARG A 309 6.51 0.08 -16.99
N ALA A 310 5.19 -0.02 -16.75
CA ALA A 310 4.23 1.07 -16.95
C ALA A 310 3.28 1.26 -15.76
N SER A 311 3.14 0.29 -14.86
CA SER A 311 2.33 0.43 -13.65
C SER A 311 3.19 0.80 -12.44
N VAL A 312 2.61 1.63 -11.56
CA VAL A 312 3.23 1.99 -10.28
C VAL A 312 2.23 1.89 -9.14
N ALA A 313 2.74 1.49 -7.96
CA ALA A 313 2.02 1.66 -6.71
C ALA A 313 2.29 3.05 -6.13
N VAL A 314 1.26 3.66 -5.55
CA VAL A 314 1.23 5.03 -5.06
C VAL A 314 0.57 5.13 -3.68
N ASP A 315 0.68 6.29 -3.04
CA ASP A 315 -0.15 6.62 -1.88
C ASP A 315 -1.51 7.16 -2.36
N PRO A 316 -2.62 6.42 -2.11
CA PRO A 316 -3.95 6.84 -2.57
C PRO A 316 -4.46 8.11 -1.90
N LYS A 317 -3.78 8.63 -0.88
CA LYS A 317 -4.08 9.96 -0.31
C LYS A 317 -3.75 11.09 -1.27
N PHE A 318 -2.78 10.89 -2.17
CA PHE A 318 -2.27 11.91 -3.09
C PHE A 318 -2.55 11.61 -4.55
N TRP A 319 -2.66 10.34 -4.91
CA TRP A 319 -2.88 9.87 -6.28
C TRP A 319 -4.20 9.12 -6.40
N ALA A 320 -5.10 9.58 -7.25
CA ALA A 320 -6.24 8.76 -7.64
C ALA A 320 -5.75 7.57 -8.47
N LEU A 321 -6.26 6.36 -8.18
CA LEU A 321 -5.92 5.20 -9.00
C LEU A 321 -6.45 5.38 -10.43
N GLY A 322 -5.64 4.99 -11.42
CA GLY A 322 -5.88 5.21 -12.84
C GLY A 322 -5.18 6.46 -13.40
N THR A 323 -4.65 7.34 -12.56
CA THR A 323 -3.98 8.56 -13.00
C THR A 323 -2.67 8.26 -13.72
N PRO A 324 -2.48 8.71 -14.97
CA PRO A 324 -1.20 8.64 -15.65
C PRO A 324 -0.21 9.68 -15.09
N ALA A 325 1.07 9.40 -15.21
CA ALA A 325 2.14 10.32 -14.82
C ALA A 325 3.36 10.12 -15.70
N VAL A 326 4.26 11.11 -15.73
CA VAL A 326 5.64 10.94 -16.19
C VAL A 326 6.54 10.93 -14.98
N VAL A 327 7.49 9.99 -14.92
CA VAL A 327 8.49 9.91 -13.85
C VAL A 327 9.90 10.01 -14.42
N SER A 328 10.75 10.78 -13.77
CA SER A 328 12.19 10.86 -14.05
C SER A 328 12.93 10.24 -12.88
N VAL A 329 13.66 9.16 -13.15
CA VAL A 329 14.29 8.32 -12.15
C VAL A 329 15.80 8.34 -12.29
N SER A 330 16.50 8.50 -11.18
CA SER A 330 17.96 8.46 -11.12
C SER A 330 18.47 7.76 -9.86
N GLN A 331 19.50 6.93 -10.03
CA GLN A 331 20.21 6.22 -8.98
C GLN A 331 21.68 6.10 -9.37
N GLU A 332 22.58 6.29 -8.44
CA GLU A 332 24.02 6.21 -8.70
C GLU A 332 24.56 4.78 -8.57
N LYS A 333 24.15 4.07 -7.52
CA LYS A 333 24.68 2.72 -7.20
C LYS A 333 23.56 1.75 -6.81
N PRO A 334 23.35 0.67 -7.59
CA PRO A 334 23.84 0.50 -8.97
C PRO A 334 23.22 1.57 -9.88
N ALA A 335 23.93 1.92 -10.94
CA ALA A 335 23.47 2.97 -11.85
C ALA A 335 22.14 2.59 -12.50
N LEU A 336 21.13 3.47 -12.36
CA LEU A 336 19.82 3.34 -13.00
C LEU A 336 19.32 4.73 -13.37
N ARG A 337 18.96 4.92 -14.63
CA ARG A 337 18.36 6.17 -15.11
C ARG A 337 17.33 5.87 -16.19
N PHE A 338 16.13 6.43 -16.04
CA PHE A 338 15.10 6.40 -17.07
C PHE A 338 14.08 7.52 -16.88
N VAL A 339 13.41 7.85 -17.97
CA VAL A 339 12.19 8.67 -17.97
C VAL A 339 11.09 7.83 -18.58
N LYS A 340 9.96 7.67 -17.86
CA LYS A 340 8.85 6.84 -18.32
C LYS A 340 7.50 7.46 -18.02
N PRO A 341 6.56 7.41 -18.95
CA PRO A 341 5.16 7.49 -18.63
C PRO A 341 4.73 6.21 -17.89
N VAL A 342 3.94 6.37 -16.83
CA VAL A 342 3.43 5.30 -15.96
C VAL A 342 1.98 5.57 -15.57
N VAL A 343 1.28 4.56 -15.03
CA VAL A 343 -0.08 4.71 -14.54
C VAL A 343 -0.17 4.22 -13.09
N ALA A 344 -0.82 4.99 -12.24
CA ALA A 344 -1.04 4.68 -10.83
C ALA A 344 -2.14 3.60 -10.70
N GLN A 345 -1.78 2.32 -10.64
CA GLN A 345 -2.72 1.20 -10.66
C GLN A 345 -2.70 0.35 -9.41
N ASP A 346 -1.76 0.63 -8.50
CA ASP A 346 -1.57 -0.20 -7.33
C ASP A 346 -1.28 0.64 -6.08
N THR A 347 -1.30 0.00 -4.90
CA THR A 347 -0.97 0.60 -3.62
C THR A 347 -0.13 -0.36 -2.79
N GLY A 348 0.68 0.18 -1.88
CA GLY A 348 1.45 -0.64 -0.95
C GLY A 348 1.44 -0.09 0.48
N GLY A 349 1.52 -0.97 1.48
CA GLY A 349 1.53 -0.58 2.89
C GLY A 349 2.65 0.39 3.27
N ALA A 350 3.80 0.29 2.59
CA ALA A 350 4.97 1.14 2.79
C ALA A 350 5.04 2.33 1.82
N ILE A 351 4.09 2.46 0.88
CA ILE A 351 4.09 3.52 -0.12
C ILE A 351 3.29 4.69 0.43
N ARG A 352 3.97 5.65 1.05
CA ARG A 352 3.35 6.80 1.72
C ARG A 352 4.03 8.10 1.32
N GLY A 353 3.20 9.08 0.95
CA GLY A 353 3.61 10.43 0.55
C GLY A 353 3.38 10.77 -0.91
N PRO A 354 3.41 12.08 -1.27
CA PRO A 354 3.04 12.55 -2.61
C PRO A 354 4.06 12.19 -3.69
N ILE A 355 5.35 12.02 -3.35
CA ILE A 355 6.40 11.63 -4.30
C ILE A 355 7.02 10.31 -3.82
N ARG A 356 6.17 9.30 -3.63
CA ARG A 356 6.57 7.95 -3.24
C ARG A 356 5.91 6.94 -4.17
N PHE A 357 6.75 6.18 -4.86
CA PHE A 357 6.33 5.23 -5.88
C PHE A 357 6.97 3.87 -5.65
N ASP A 358 6.28 2.81 -6.10
CA ASP A 358 6.87 1.49 -6.30
C ASP A 358 6.65 1.07 -7.75
N PHE A 359 7.71 0.74 -8.47
CA PHE A 359 7.67 0.52 -9.91
C PHE A 359 7.55 -0.97 -10.22
N PHE A 360 6.52 -1.34 -10.98
CA PHE A 360 6.28 -2.73 -11.36
C PHE A 360 7.22 -3.17 -12.49
N TRP A 361 8.20 -3.99 -12.15
CA TRP A 361 9.18 -4.49 -13.11
C TRP A 361 8.65 -5.62 -13.99
N GLY A 362 7.59 -6.33 -13.56
CA GLY A 362 7.03 -7.46 -14.26
C GLY A 362 7.17 -8.76 -13.47
N PHE A 363 7.47 -9.85 -14.16
CA PHE A 363 7.43 -11.21 -13.65
C PHE A 363 8.83 -11.87 -13.71
N GLY A 364 9.12 -12.76 -12.77
CA GLY A 364 10.27 -13.65 -12.79
C GLY A 364 11.58 -13.02 -12.25
N ASP A 365 12.66 -13.77 -12.38
CA ASP A 365 13.94 -13.48 -11.70
C ASP A 365 14.62 -12.20 -12.18
N ASP A 366 14.57 -11.88 -13.47
CA ASP A 366 15.14 -10.64 -14.01
C ASP A 366 14.41 -9.42 -13.45
N ALA A 367 13.06 -9.47 -13.40
CA ALA A 367 12.23 -8.44 -12.79
C ALA A 367 12.53 -8.32 -11.29
N GLY A 368 12.69 -9.47 -10.60
CA GLY A 368 13.08 -9.52 -9.19
C GLY A 368 14.46 -8.94 -8.91
N ALA A 369 15.42 -9.22 -9.79
CA ALA A 369 16.77 -8.65 -9.70
C ALA A 369 16.77 -7.12 -9.92
N ALA A 370 15.98 -6.62 -10.86
CA ALA A 370 15.83 -5.20 -11.13
C ALA A 370 15.12 -4.50 -9.95
N ALA A 371 13.99 -5.03 -9.50
CA ALA A 371 13.22 -4.51 -8.37
C ALA A 371 14.05 -4.45 -7.09
N GLY A 372 14.77 -5.53 -6.77
CA GLY A 372 15.58 -5.62 -5.54
C GLY A 372 16.76 -4.66 -5.49
N ARG A 373 17.20 -4.12 -6.63
CA ARG A 373 18.27 -3.13 -6.71
C ARG A 373 17.77 -1.68 -6.75
N GLN A 374 16.46 -1.46 -6.92
CA GLN A 374 15.92 -0.13 -7.10
C GLN A 374 15.64 0.57 -5.77
N LYS A 375 16.37 1.65 -5.52
CA LYS A 375 16.14 2.63 -4.45
C LYS A 375 16.52 4.01 -4.99
N SER A 376 15.68 4.54 -5.84
CA SER A 376 15.99 5.65 -6.72
C SER A 376 15.38 6.96 -6.27
N ARG A 377 16.05 8.06 -6.55
CA ARG A 377 15.45 9.39 -6.56
C ARG A 377 14.47 9.47 -7.73
N VAL A 378 13.29 10.07 -7.51
CA VAL A 378 12.26 10.24 -8.52
C VAL A 378 11.67 11.66 -8.49
N GLU A 379 11.49 12.25 -9.66
CA GLU A 379 10.64 13.42 -9.89
C GLU A 379 9.41 12.97 -10.69
N ALA A 380 8.25 13.61 -10.48
CA ALA A 380 7.00 13.18 -11.07
C ALA A 380 6.16 14.34 -11.59
N TRP A 381 5.48 14.10 -12.70
CA TRP A 381 4.48 14.98 -13.32
C TRP A 381 3.18 14.19 -13.48
N MET A 382 2.13 14.62 -12.78
CA MET A 382 0.80 14.05 -12.90
C MET A 382 0.16 14.50 -14.21
N LEU A 383 -0.37 13.58 -15.00
CA LEU A 383 -1.11 13.92 -16.22
C LEU A 383 -2.60 14.01 -15.89
N VAL A 384 -3.14 15.20 -15.92
CA VAL A 384 -4.53 15.50 -15.58
C VAL A 384 -5.29 15.80 -16.86
N PRO A 385 -6.50 15.26 -17.08
CA PRO A 385 -7.30 15.59 -18.26
C PRO A 385 -7.44 17.10 -18.43
N ASN A 386 -7.35 17.58 -19.67
CA ASN A 386 -7.38 19.02 -19.97
C ASN A 386 -8.61 19.69 -19.37
N GLY A 387 -8.42 20.88 -18.78
CA GLY A 387 -9.49 21.65 -18.12
C GLY A 387 -9.76 21.26 -16.67
N LEU A 388 -9.11 20.22 -16.15
CA LEU A 388 -9.19 19.80 -14.75
C LEU A 388 -7.89 20.11 -13.99
N GLU A 389 -8.00 20.06 -12.65
CA GLU A 389 -6.88 20.15 -11.72
C GLU A 389 -6.69 18.82 -10.95
N PRO A 390 -5.51 18.58 -10.33
CA PRO A 390 -5.25 17.35 -9.55
C PRO A 390 -6.28 17.03 -8.47
N ARG A 391 -6.92 18.05 -7.88
CA ARG A 391 -7.97 17.88 -6.87
C ARG A 391 -9.29 17.33 -7.43
N ASP A 392 -9.55 17.52 -8.72
CA ASP A 392 -10.79 17.10 -9.36
C ASP A 392 -10.82 15.60 -9.69
N LEU A 393 -9.63 14.96 -9.74
CA LEU A 393 -9.50 13.53 -10.07
C LEU A 393 -10.10 12.58 -9.04
N ARG A 394 -10.52 13.08 -7.89
CA ARG A 394 -11.04 12.30 -6.76
C ARG A 394 -12.55 12.40 -6.58
N ARG A 395 -13.23 13.13 -7.46
CA ARG A 395 -14.67 13.36 -7.43
C ARG A 395 -15.42 12.39 -8.32
#